data_96b7422df608ea0e1792b9e327d5fbcc
#
_entry.id   96b7422df608ea0e1792b9e327d5fbcc
#
_cell.length_a   1.000
_cell.length_b   1.000
_cell.length_c   1.000
_cell.angle_alpha   90.00
_cell.angle_beta   90.00
_cell.angle_gamma   90.00
#
_symmetry.space_group_name_H-M   'P 1'
#
loop_
_entity.id
_entity.type
_entity.pdbx_description
1 polymer ?
#
loop_
_entity_poly.entity_id
_entity_poly.type
_entity_poly.pdbx_seq_one_letter_code
_entity_poly.pdbx_strand_id
1 'polypeptide(L)'
;MPYPKGHKLKVRNHIITSAAKAFRTHGVRNISLPHIMKGAGLTHGGFYSHFENKDQLVMETCHFAISDTIEMLQRIADKNKNEDQTSIEAVIDFYLSSLHRDQTEFGCILPALSGEISQLSEDIRQAYTQELRRFIAFITTMAGMNTDDGYALVSSMVGTVALARAVSDAKFSDDLLQAGRVQAKQMVNIGSR
;
A
#
# COMPACT_ATOMS: atom_id res chain seq x y z
N MET A 1 -0.11 -15.12 35.61
CA MET A 1 -1.12 -14.06 35.49
C MET A 1 -1.55 -13.97 34.03
N PRO A 2 -2.84 -14.03 33.68
CA PRO A 2 -3.27 -13.82 32.32
C PRO A 2 -3.01 -12.36 31.92
N TYR A 3 -2.34 -12.14 30.79
CA TYR A 3 -2.13 -10.80 30.24
C TYR A 3 -3.49 -10.11 29.99
N PRO A 4 -3.62 -8.80 30.28
CA PRO A 4 -4.84 -8.06 29.97
C PRO A 4 -5.16 -8.19 28.46
N LYS A 5 -6.45 -8.38 28.10
CA LYS A 5 -6.90 -8.54 26.70
C LYS A 5 -6.36 -7.43 25.77
N GLY A 6 -6.22 -6.20 26.27
CA GLY A 6 -5.65 -5.08 25.52
C GLY A 6 -4.14 -5.20 25.21
N HIS A 7 -3.37 -5.94 25.99
CA HIS A 7 -1.94 -6.14 25.76
C HIS A 7 -1.71 -7.09 24.55
N LYS A 8 -2.49 -8.18 24.47
CA LYS A 8 -2.39 -9.14 23.34
C LYS A 8 -2.67 -8.45 22.00
N LEU A 9 -3.67 -7.57 21.94
CA LEU A 9 -4.01 -6.81 20.74
C LEU A 9 -2.89 -5.82 20.36
N LYS A 10 -2.33 -5.09 21.33
CA LYS A 10 -1.19 -4.19 21.07
C LYS A 10 0.01 -4.92 20.50
N VAL A 11 0.38 -6.06 21.06
CA VAL A 11 1.50 -6.89 20.57
C VAL A 11 1.22 -7.36 19.14
N ARG A 12 -0.01 -7.82 18.89
CA ARG A 12 -0.42 -8.27 17.54
C ARG A 12 -0.31 -7.16 16.51
N ASN A 13 -0.74 -5.95 16.84
CA ASN A 13 -0.62 -4.79 15.97
C ASN A 13 0.85 -4.41 15.71
N HIS A 14 1.74 -4.53 16.71
CA HIS A 14 3.18 -4.31 16.49
C HIS A 14 3.77 -5.32 15.50
N ILE A 15 3.35 -6.59 15.56
CA ILE A 15 3.80 -7.60 14.59
C ILE A 15 3.31 -7.26 13.18
N ILE A 16 2.04 -6.87 13.02
CA ILE A 16 1.46 -6.47 11.72
C ILE A 16 2.19 -5.23 11.17
N THR A 17 2.45 -4.23 11.99
CA THR A 17 3.19 -3.02 11.57
C THR A 17 4.61 -3.36 11.12
N SER A 18 5.31 -4.21 11.87
CA SER A 18 6.65 -4.70 11.48
C SER A 18 6.61 -5.49 10.18
N ALA A 19 5.62 -6.37 10.02
CA ALA A 19 5.41 -7.14 8.78
C ALA A 19 5.12 -6.21 7.59
N ALA A 20 4.27 -5.19 7.76
CA ALA A 20 3.95 -4.24 6.71
C ALA A 20 5.19 -3.51 6.17
N LYS A 21 6.07 -3.04 7.07
CA LYS A 21 7.36 -2.44 6.69
C LYS A 21 8.24 -3.43 5.95
N ALA A 22 8.41 -4.63 6.49
CA ALA A 22 9.26 -5.67 5.92
C ALA A 22 8.76 -6.11 4.53
N PHE A 23 7.45 -6.28 4.36
CA PHE A 23 6.87 -6.68 3.07
C PHE A 23 6.97 -5.58 2.01
N ARG A 24 6.78 -4.32 2.39
CA ARG A 24 6.97 -3.17 1.47
C ARG A 24 8.41 -3.06 0.96
N THR A 25 9.39 -3.45 1.79
CA THR A 25 10.83 -3.27 1.48
C THR A 25 11.45 -4.50 0.83
N HIS A 26 11.06 -5.70 1.27
CA HIS A 26 11.74 -6.95 0.90
C HIS A 26 10.81 -7.97 0.20
N GLY A 27 9.51 -7.70 0.11
CA GLY A 27 8.52 -8.68 -0.33
C GLY A 27 8.17 -9.71 0.75
N VAL A 28 7.18 -10.55 0.47
CA VAL A 28 6.69 -11.59 1.39
C VAL A 28 7.63 -12.81 1.41
N ARG A 29 8.17 -13.19 0.24
CA ARG A 29 8.96 -14.44 0.07
C ARG A 29 10.33 -14.33 0.69
N ASN A 30 10.97 -13.17 0.58
CA ASN A 30 12.34 -12.95 1.02
C ASN A 30 12.48 -12.62 2.52
N ILE A 31 11.35 -12.48 3.24
CA ILE A 31 11.38 -12.12 4.65
C ILE A 31 10.97 -13.30 5.55
N SER A 32 11.77 -13.57 6.58
CA SER A 32 11.51 -14.65 7.55
C SER A 32 10.69 -14.15 8.75
N LEU A 33 9.94 -15.07 9.38
CA LEU A 33 9.22 -14.77 10.62
C LEU A 33 10.13 -14.25 11.76
N PRO A 34 11.34 -14.83 11.99
CA PRO A 34 12.27 -14.28 12.97
C PRO A 34 12.64 -12.83 12.71
N HIS A 35 12.81 -12.41 11.43
CA HIS A 35 13.11 -11.03 11.08
C HIS A 35 11.95 -10.09 11.43
N ILE A 36 10.72 -10.47 11.07
CA ILE A 36 9.51 -9.71 11.40
C ILE A 36 9.36 -9.55 12.92
N MET A 37 9.51 -10.65 13.67
CA MET A 37 9.38 -10.64 15.13
C MET A 37 10.45 -9.78 15.79
N LYS A 38 11.70 -9.83 15.30
CA LYS A 38 12.78 -8.95 15.76
C LYS A 38 12.45 -7.48 15.51
N GLY A 39 11.92 -7.15 14.34
CA GLY A 39 11.45 -5.79 14.00
C GLY A 39 10.32 -5.29 14.91
N ALA A 40 9.51 -6.19 15.46
CA ALA A 40 8.48 -5.90 16.45
C ALA A 40 9.01 -5.88 17.90
N GLY A 41 10.33 -6.09 18.13
CA GLY A 41 10.92 -6.19 19.48
C GLY A 41 10.56 -7.47 20.25
N LEU A 42 10.24 -8.56 19.52
CA LEU A 42 9.72 -9.80 20.07
C LEU A 42 10.59 -11.00 19.70
N THR A 43 10.46 -12.10 20.47
CA THR A 43 11.09 -13.38 20.13
C THR A 43 10.27 -14.14 19.12
N HIS A 44 10.93 -14.95 18.27
CA HIS A 44 10.25 -15.80 17.27
C HIS A 44 9.19 -16.73 17.90
N GLY A 45 9.47 -17.31 19.06
CA GLY A 45 8.53 -18.22 19.73
C GLY A 45 7.19 -17.58 20.11
N GLY A 46 7.16 -16.25 20.27
CA GLY A 46 5.92 -15.52 20.56
C GLY A 46 4.96 -15.42 19.37
N PHE A 47 5.40 -15.70 18.15
CA PHE A 47 4.59 -15.57 16.93
C PHE A 47 3.30 -16.40 17.00
N TYR A 48 3.42 -17.68 17.31
CA TYR A 48 2.30 -18.63 17.34
C TYR A 48 1.25 -18.39 18.44
N SER A 49 1.54 -17.46 19.37
CA SER A 49 0.53 -16.96 20.31
C SER A 49 -0.43 -15.93 19.67
N HIS A 50 -0.10 -15.41 18.49
CA HIS A 50 -0.83 -14.35 17.80
C HIS A 50 -1.34 -14.73 16.43
N PHE A 51 -0.63 -15.59 15.68
CA PHE A 51 -0.96 -16.03 14.33
C PHE A 51 -0.75 -17.54 14.19
N GLU A 52 -1.64 -18.19 13.45
CA GLU A 52 -1.56 -19.64 13.20
C GLU A 52 -0.39 -19.98 12.27
N ASN A 53 -0.18 -19.13 11.26
CA ASN A 53 0.85 -19.30 10.24
C ASN A 53 1.24 -17.97 9.58
N LYS A 54 2.24 -18.00 8.68
CA LYS A 54 2.69 -16.82 7.95
C LYS A 54 1.62 -16.28 7.00
N ASP A 55 0.81 -17.14 6.40
CA ASP A 55 -0.24 -16.73 5.45
C ASP A 55 -1.29 -15.87 6.14
N GLN A 56 -1.73 -16.23 7.34
CA GLN A 56 -2.62 -15.39 8.16
C GLN A 56 -2.00 -14.01 8.42
N LEU A 57 -0.72 -13.95 8.79
CA LEU A 57 -0.04 -12.67 8.98
C LEU A 57 -0.02 -11.86 7.67
N VAL A 58 0.24 -12.49 6.52
CA VAL A 58 0.26 -11.80 5.21
C VAL A 58 -1.09 -11.21 4.89
N MET A 59 -2.18 -11.98 5.03
CA MET A 59 -3.55 -11.51 4.76
C MET A 59 -3.92 -10.30 5.61
N GLU A 60 -3.66 -10.37 6.92
CA GLU A 60 -3.95 -9.28 7.84
C GLU A 60 -3.04 -8.05 7.63
N THR A 61 -1.81 -8.30 7.21
CA THR A 61 -0.88 -7.22 6.85
C THR A 61 -1.32 -6.49 5.57
N CYS A 62 -1.85 -7.20 4.58
CA CYS A 62 -2.44 -6.58 3.38
C CYS A 62 -3.60 -5.66 3.75
N HIS A 63 -4.53 -6.14 4.59
CA HIS A 63 -5.64 -5.33 5.09
C HIS A 63 -5.17 -4.08 5.84
N PHE A 64 -4.25 -4.24 6.79
CA PHE A 64 -3.68 -3.14 7.56
C PHE A 64 -2.98 -2.12 6.66
N ALA A 65 -2.12 -2.58 5.74
CA ALA A 65 -1.32 -1.70 4.89
C ALA A 65 -2.16 -0.89 3.90
N ILE A 66 -3.25 -1.47 3.37
CA ILE A 66 -4.20 -0.73 2.51
C ILE A 66 -5.03 0.25 3.32
N SER A 67 -5.48 -0.11 4.54
CA SER A 67 -6.16 0.83 5.45
C SER A 67 -5.30 2.03 5.78
N ASP A 68 -4.04 1.80 6.17
CA ASP A 68 -3.04 2.82 6.47
C ASP A 68 -2.80 3.75 5.27
N THR A 69 -2.71 3.18 4.05
CA THR A 69 -2.56 3.95 2.81
C THR A 69 -3.81 4.82 2.54
N ILE A 70 -5.01 4.25 2.64
CA ILE A 70 -6.26 4.99 2.43
C ILE A 70 -6.39 6.14 3.43
N GLU A 71 -6.12 5.90 4.71
CA GLU A 71 -6.14 6.95 5.74
C GLU A 71 -5.13 8.06 5.48
N MET A 72 -3.93 7.71 5.01
CA MET A 72 -2.90 8.68 4.65
C MET A 72 -3.35 9.54 3.47
N LEU A 73 -3.86 8.92 2.40
CA LEU A 73 -4.34 9.64 1.21
C LEU A 73 -5.57 10.49 1.52
N GLN A 74 -6.47 10.03 2.40
CA GLN A 74 -7.61 10.82 2.86
C GLN A 74 -7.16 12.09 3.60
N ARG A 75 -6.16 11.98 4.47
CA ARG A 75 -5.58 13.15 5.17
C ARG A 75 -4.96 14.16 4.20
N ILE A 76 -4.33 13.69 3.11
CA ILE A 76 -3.78 14.54 2.05
C ILE A 76 -4.93 15.26 1.32
N ALA A 77 -5.96 14.51 0.92
CA ALA A 77 -7.14 15.05 0.27
C ALA A 77 -7.83 16.14 1.14
N ASP A 78 -7.98 15.88 2.44
CA ASP A 78 -8.66 16.79 3.37
C ASP A 78 -7.89 18.09 3.62
N LYS A 79 -6.55 18.04 3.61
CA LYS A 79 -5.72 19.24 3.74
C LYS A 79 -5.83 20.17 2.55
N ASN A 80 -6.09 19.65 1.36
CA ASN A 80 -6.11 20.42 0.11
C ASN A 80 -7.51 20.86 -0.31
N LYS A 81 -8.56 20.66 0.50
CA LYS A 81 -9.94 21.06 0.20
C LYS A 81 -10.16 22.58 0.02
N ASN A 82 -9.20 23.41 0.45
CA ASN A 82 -9.31 24.88 0.41
C ASN A 82 -8.35 25.52 -0.60
N GLU A 83 -7.66 24.73 -1.43
CA GLU A 83 -6.72 25.19 -2.44
C GLU A 83 -7.36 25.09 -3.85
N ASP A 84 -6.79 25.75 -4.85
CA ASP A 84 -7.23 25.68 -6.25
C ASP A 84 -7.11 24.28 -6.88
N GLN A 85 -6.51 23.33 -6.16
CA GLN A 85 -6.29 21.94 -6.57
C GLN A 85 -7.38 21.02 -6.03
N THR A 86 -7.88 20.11 -6.88
CA THR A 86 -8.83 19.09 -6.42
C THR A 86 -8.18 18.09 -5.47
N SER A 87 -8.97 17.52 -4.55
CA SER A 87 -8.48 16.51 -3.59
C SER A 87 -7.80 15.32 -4.26
N ILE A 88 -8.34 14.87 -5.41
CA ILE A 88 -7.75 13.74 -6.15
C ILE A 88 -6.42 14.13 -6.83
N GLU A 89 -6.26 15.34 -7.34
CA GLU A 89 -5.00 15.80 -7.90
C GLU A 89 -3.89 15.84 -6.84
N ALA A 90 -4.21 16.32 -5.63
CA ALA A 90 -3.27 16.30 -4.50
C ALA A 90 -2.84 14.86 -4.12
N VAL A 91 -3.78 13.91 -4.16
CA VAL A 91 -3.50 12.48 -3.96
C VAL A 91 -2.61 11.92 -5.06
N ILE A 92 -2.86 12.26 -6.33
CA ILE A 92 -2.04 11.85 -7.47
C ILE A 92 -0.61 12.42 -7.32
N ASP A 93 -0.49 13.70 -6.99
CA ASP A 93 0.82 14.35 -6.80
C ASP A 93 1.64 13.70 -5.70
N PHE A 94 1.01 13.36 -4.58
CA PHE A 94 1.69 12.64 -3.50
C PHE A 94 2.04 11.21 -3.91
N TYR A 95 1.07 10.46 -4.46
CA TYR A 95 1.27 9.05 -4.79
C TYR A 95 2.37 8.84 -5.84
N LEU A 96 2.46 9.74 -6.82
CA LEU A 96 3.46 9.74 -7.88
C LEU A 96 4.64 10.69 -7.59
N SER A 97 4.99 10.87 -6.32
CA SER A 97 6.13 11.69 -5.89
C SER A 97 7.39 10.84 -5.65
N SER A 98 8.55 11.50 -5.72
CA SER A 98 9.84 10.91 -5.30
C SER A 98 9.81 10.51 -3.81
N LEU A 99 9.14 11.28 -2.96
CA LEU A 99 8.97 10.96 -1.55
C LEU A 99 8.30 9.59 -1.36
N HIS A 100 7.17 9.33 -2.05
CA HIS A 100 6.47 8.04 -1.98
C HIS A 100 7.27 6.90 -2.62
N ARG A 101 8.01 7.19 -3.71
CA ARG A 101 8.92 6.23 -4.32
C ARG A 101 10.02 5.79 -3.36
N ASP A 102 10.68 6.74 -2.70
CA ASP A 102 11.93 6.52 -1.94
C ASP A 102 11.65 6.02 -0.51
N GLN A 103 10.55 6.46 0.10
CA GLN A 103 10.12 6.00 1.44
C GLN A 103 9.26 4.73 1.35
N THR A 104 9.84 3.65 0.79
CA THR A 104 9.12 2.40 0.50
C THR A 104 8.41 1.83 1.73
N GLU A 105 9.05 1.87 2.91
CA GLU A 105 8.52 1.30 4.16
C GLU A 105 7.20 1.93 4.64
N PHE A 106 6.90 3.17 4.23
CA PHE A 106 5.70 3.92 4.60
C PHE A 106 4.71 4.08 3.43
N GLY A 107 5.10 3.69 2.22
CA GLY A 107 4.30 3.84 1.01
C GLY A 107 3.20 2.78 0.86
N CYS A 108 2.47 2.86 -0.25
CA CYS A 108 1.50 1.84 -0.62
C CYS A 108 2.15 0.47 -0.84
N ILE A 109 1.50 -0.58 -0.36
CA ILE A 109 2.01 -1.95 -0.48
C ILE A 109 1.81 -2.53 -1.89
N LEU A 110 0.87 -2.00 -2.68
CA LEU A 110 0.52 -2.52 -4.00
C LEU A 110 1.71 -2.54 -4.98
N PRO A 111 2.50 -1.45 -5.15
CA PRO A 111 3.66 -1.47 -6.04
C PRO A 111 4.72 -2.50 -5.66
N ALA A 112 4.83 -2.84 -4.36
CA ALA A 112 5.82 -3.78 -3.87
C ALA A 112 5.39 -5.25 -4.05
N LEU A 113 4.09 -5.56 -3.90
CA LEU A 113 3.62 -6.94 -3.80
C LEU A 113 2.86 -7.46 -5.02
N SER A 114 2.33 -6.62 -5.92
CA SER A 114 1.44 -7.06 -7.01
C SER A 114 2.04 -8.19 -7.86
N GLY A 115 3.33 -8.14 -8.16
CA GLY A 115 4.02 -9.17 -8.93
C GLY A 115 4.25 -10.48 -8.15
N GLU A 116 4.43 -10.39 -6.83
CA GLU A 116 4.75 -11.54 -5.98
C GLU A 116 3.50 -12.31 -5.54
N ILE A 117 2.40 -11.61 -5.28
CA ILE A 117 1.12 -12.17 -4.80
C ILE A 117 0.60 -13.27 -5.72
N SER A 118 0.79 -13.15 -7.03
CA SER A 118 0.36 -14.17 -8.01
C SER A 118 0.98 -15.56 -7.78
N GLN A 119 2.08 -15.64 -7.03
CA GLN A 119 2.82 -16.85 -6.73
C GLN A 119 2.57 -17.39 -5.31
N LEU A 120 1.68 -16.76 -4.54
CA LEU A 120 1.31 -17.15 -3.18
C LEU A 120 0.04 -18.01 -3.16
N SER A 121 -0.38 -18.44 -1.96
CA SER A 121 -1.57 -19.27 -1.78
C SER A 121 -2.85 -18.54 -2.27
N GLU A 122 -3.87 -19.34 -2.60
CA GLU A 122 -5.15 -18.81 -3.07
C GLU A 122 -5.80 -17.91 -2.01
N ASP A 123 -5.72 -18.26 -0.73
CA ASP A 123 -6.26 -17.47 0.37
C ASP A 123 -5.63 -16.08 0.43
N ILE A 124 -4.31 -15.98 0.25
CA ILE A 124 -3.60 -14.70 0.19
C ILE A 124 -4.05 -13.91 -1.05
N ARG A 125 -4.18 -14.56 -2.20
CA ARG A 125 -4.63 -13.91 -3.45
C ARG A 125 -6.05 -13.35 -3.31
N GLN A 126 -6.95 -14.09 -2.65
CA GLN A 126 -8.31 -13.64 -2.38
C GLN A 126 -8.33 -12.44 -1.42
N ALA A 127 -7.58 -12.50 -0.31
CA ALA A 127 -7.45 -11.37 0.61
C ALA A 127 -6.90 -10.12 -0.08
N TYR A 128 -5.82 -10.28 -0.86
CA TYR A 128 -5.25 -9.17 -1.64
C TYR A 128 -6.26 -8.61 -2.66
N THR A 129 -7.03 -9.46 -3.33
CA THR A 129 -8.06 -9.03 -4.30
C THR A 129 -9.13 -8.15 -3.63
N GLN A 130 -9.56 -8.51 -2.42
CA GLN A 130 -10.53 -7.70 -1.65
C GLN A 130 -9.95 -6.33 -1.30
N GLU A 131 -8.71 -6.29 -0.87
CA GLU A 131 -8.04 -5.04 -0.51
C GLU A 131 -7.75 -4.15 -1.73
N LEU A 132 -7.38 -4.74 -2.86
CA LEU A 132 -7.23 -4.01 -4.12
C LEU A 132 -8.56 -3.39 -4.57
N ARG A 133 -9.65 -4.15 -4.50
CA ARG A 133 -11.00 -3.61 -4.80
C ARG A 133 -11.35 -2.44 -3.90
N ARG A 134 -11.07 -2.54 -2.60
CA ARG A 134 -11.31 -1.48 -1.63
C ARG A 134 -10.51 -0.22 -1.96
N PHE A 135 -9.24 -0.37 -2.31
CA PHE A 135 -8.38 0.75 -2.71
C PHE A 135 -8.88 1.41 -4.01
N ILE A 136 -9.23 0.61 -5.01
CA ILE A 136 -9.80 1.11 -6.28
C ILE A 136 -11.10 1.88 -6.02
N ALA A 137 -12.02 1.32 -5.23
CA ALA A 137 -13.28 1.98 -4.90
C ALA A 137 -13.05 3.34 -4.20
N PHE A 138 -12.07 3.42 -3.28
CA PHE A 138 -11.69 4.67 -2.63
C PHE A 138 -11.23 5.73 -3.63
N ILE A 139 -10.29 5.39 -4.53
CA ILE A 139 -9.76 6.32 -5.54
C ILE A 139 -10.86 6.71 -6.54
N THR A 140 -11.64 5.75 -7.03
CA THR A 140 -12.75 5.97 -7.99
C THR A 140 -13.78 6.95 -7.43
N THR A 141 -14.18 6.74 -6.16
CA THR A 141 -15.13 7.62 -5.48
C THR A 141 -14.59 9.03 -5.31
N MET A 142 -13.32 9.15 -4.90
CA MET A 142 -12.66 10.45 -4.73
C MET A 142 -12.51 11.20 -6.06
N ALA A 143 -12.25 10.49 -7.15
CA ALA A 143 -12.10 11.04 -8.48
C ALA A 143 -13.45 11.36 -9.17
N GLY A 144 -14.58 10.86 -8.64
CA GLY A 144 -15.88 10.99 -9.29
C GLY A 144 -15.98 10.26 -10.64
N MET A 145 -15.21 9.17 -10.80
CA MET A 145 -15.08 8.43 -12.07
C MET A 145 -15.98 7.18 -12.08
N ASN A 146 -16.21 6.61 -13.26
CA ASN A 146 -16.78 5.27 -13.38
C ASN A 146 -15.74 4.20 -13.01
N THR A 147 -16.18 2.96 -12.85
CA THR A 147 -15.36 1.86 -12.37
C THR A 147 -14.20 1.51 -13.32
N ASP A 148 -14.43 1.52 -14.63
CA ASP A 148 -13.43 1.14 -15.63
C ASP A 148 -12.29 2.17 -15.69
N ASP A 149 -12.62 3.45 -15.64
CA ASP A 149 -11.64 4.54 -15.55
C ASP A 149 -10.85 4.46 -14.23
N GLY A 150 -11.51 4.11 -13.13
CA GLY A 150 -10.87 3.86 -11.84
C GLY A 150 -9.87 2.70 -11.88
N TYR A 151 -10.19 1.61 -12.58
CA TYR A 151 -9.26 0.51 -12.82
C TYR A 151 -8.02 0.99 -13.59
N ALA A 152 -8.21 1.75 -14.66
CA ALA A 152 -7.13 2.28 -15.47
C ALA A 152 -6.24 3.26 -14.67
N LEU A 153 -6.85 4.18 -13.91
CA LEU A 153 -6.13 5.15 -13.08
C LEU A 153 -5.26 4.45 -12.02
N VAL A 154 -5.83 3.55 -11.22
CA VAL A 154 -5.10 2.86 -10.17
C VAL A 154 -4.00 1.97 -10.75
N SER A 155 -4.27 1.25 -11.84
CA SER A 155 -3.25 0.43 -12.52
C SER A 155 -2.09 1.28 -13.03
N SER A 156 -2.37 2.44 -13.62
CA SER A 156 -1.35 3.40 -14.06
C SER A 156 -0.51 3.92 -12.89
N MET A 157 -1.15 4.36 -11.80
CA MET A 157 -0.46 4.88 -10.61
C MET A 157 0.45 3.83 -9.97
N VAL A 158 -0.07 2.62 -9.74
CA VAL A 158 0.67 1.51 -9.13
C VAL A 158 1.83 1.07 -10.02
N GLY A 159 1.57 0.90 -11.33
CA GLY A 159 2.57 0.51 -12.31
C GLY A 159 3.70 1.55 -12.45
N THR A 160 3.36 2.83 -12.48
CA THR A 160 4.35 3.92 -12.53
C THR A 160 5.30 3.88 -11.34
N VAL A 161 4.78 3.75 -10.11
CA VAL A 161 5.63 3.68 -8.91
C VAL A 161 6.49 2.41 -8.91
N ALA A 162 5.92 1.27 -9.32
CA ALA A 162 6.66 0.01 -9.40
C ALA A 162 7.84 0.10 -10.40
N LEU A 163 7.60 0.66 -11.59
CA LEU A 163 8.65 0.87 -12.60
C LEU A 163 9.70 1.90 -12.13
N ALA A 164 9.26 3.02 -11.55
CA ALA A 164 10.16 4.05 -11.03
C ALA A 164 11.09 3.54 -9.91
N ARG A 165 10.63 2.57 -9.11
CA ARG A 165 11.46 1.89 -8.09
C ARG A 165 12.42 0.85 -8.68
N ALA A 166 12.09 0.28 -9.83
CA ALA A 166 12.87 -0.82 -10.43
C ALA A 166 14.08 -0.35 -11.24
N VAL A 167 14.08 0.90 -11.70
CA VAL A 167 15.18 1.42 -12.54
C VAL A 167 16.31 2.01 -11.69
N SER A 168 17.55 1.85 -12.16
CA SER A 168 18.74 2.37 -11.48
C SER A 168 19.11 3.81 -11.88
N ASP A 169 18.57 4.31 -12.99
CA ASP A 169 18.77 5.68 -13.48
C ASP A 169 17.79 6.63 -12.78
N ALA A 170 18.31 7.52 -11.94
CA ALA A 170 17.51 8.45 -11.15
C ALA A 170 16.71 9.42 -12.04
N LYS A 171 17.32 9.93 -13.13
CA LYS A 171 16.62 10.83 -14.03
C LYS A 171 15.48 10.12 -14.75
N PHE A 172 15.71 8.93 -15.27
CA PHE A 172 14.67 8.13 -15.91
C PHE A 172 13.54 7.77 -14.92
N SER A 173 13.88 7.45 -13.67
CA SER A 173 12.90 7.23 -12.60
C SER A 173 12.02 8.46 -12.37
N ASP A 174 12.60 9.65 -12.31
CA ASP A 174 11.86 10.91 -12.14
C ASP A 174 10.99 11.24 -13.37
N ASP A 175 11.49 10.99 -14.58
CA ASP A 175 10.75 11.16 -15.83
C ASP A 175 9.51 10.22 -15.89
N LEU A 176 9.63 8.97 -15.39
CA LEU A 176 8.51 8.04 -15.27
C LEU A 176 7.42 8.58 -14.30
N LEU A 177 7.83 9.06 -13.11
CA LEU A 177 6.89 9.64 -12.14
C LEU A 177 6.19 10.87 -12.72
N GLN A 178 6.91 11.75 -13.40
CA GLN A 178 6.36 12.96 -14.00
C GLN A 178 5.35 12.62 -15.11
N ALA A 179 5.70 11.71 -16.02
CA ALA A 179 4.81 11.28 -17.11
C ALA A 179 3.53 10.62 -16.55
N GLY A 180 3.67 9.72 -15.58
CA GLY A 180 2.54 9.08 -14.92
C GLY A 180 1.62 10.07 -14.21
N ARG A 181 2.18 11.12 -13.56
CA ARG A 181 1.43 12.18 -12.90
C ARG A 181 0.59 13.00 -13.88
N VAL A 182 1.20 13.41 -14.99
CA VAL A 182 0.50 14.16 -16.04
C VAL A 182 -0.65 13.32 -16.60
N GLN A 183 -0.39 12.05 -16.92
CA GLN A 183 -1.40 11.14 -17.47
C GLN A 183 -2.54 10.88 -16.48
N ALA A 184 -2.23 10.63 -15.20
CA ALA A 184 -3.24 10.39 -14.18
C ALA A 184 -4.18 11.60 -14.00
N LYS A 185 -3.63 12.83 -13.99
CA LYS A 185 -4.44 14.06 -13.93
C LYS A 185 -5.31 14.25 -15.17
N GLN A 186 -4.81 13.94 -16.35
CA GLN A 186 -5.61 13.98 -17.60
C GLN A 186 -6.79 13.02 -17.54
N MET A 187 -6.59 11.80 -17.03
CA MET A 187 -7.66 10.80 -16.86
C MET A 187 -8.79 11.33 -15.95
N VAL A 188 -8.45 11.95 -14.83
CA VAL A 188 -9.43 12.54 -13.90
C VAL A 188 -10.22 13.68 -14.57
N ASN A 189 -9.55 14.57 -15.30
CA ASN A 189 -10.18 15.72 -15.95
C ASN A 189 -11.10 15.33 -17.12
N ILE A 190 -10.87 14.19 -17.77
CA ILE A 190 -11.75 13.65 -18.83
C ILE A 190 -12.95 12.93 -18.24
N GLY A 191 -12.77 12.16 -17.18
CA GLY A 191 -13.83 11.39 -16.52
C GLY A 191 -14.85 12.25 -15.75
N SER A 192 -14.55 13.54 -15.52
CA SER A 192 -15.43 14.49 -14.84
C SER A 192 -16.37 15.24 -15.78
N ARG A 193 -16.41 14.90 -17.07
CA ARG A 193 -17.32 15.46 -18.09
C ARG A 193 -18.41 14.45 -18.45
#